data_cc76f7b4dd68fe13243221c2f4a7544a
#
_entry.id   cc76f7b4dd68fe13243221c2f4a7544a
#
_cell.length_a   1.000
_cell.length_b   1.000
_cell.length_c   1.000
_cell.angle_alpha   90.00
_cell.angle_beta   90.00
_cell.angle_gamma   90.00
#
_symmetry.space_group_name_H-M   'P 1'
#
loop_
_entity.id
_entity.type
_entity.pdbx_description
1 polymer ?
#
loop_
_entity_poly.entity_id
_entity_poly.type
_entity_poly.pdbx_seq_one_letter_code
_entity_poly.pdbx_strand_id
1 'polypeptide(L)'
;MTDSYQGSCFCGAVQFTVTGEPAAMGYCHCESCRHWSAGPVNAFTLWKPDAVRVTQGADHIGTYNKSPQSSRRWCKVCGGHLFTDHPGFGLIDVYAAVIPGFPYRPAVHVHYQETVLHIRDGLPKMKDVPK
;
A
#
# COMPACT_ATOMS: atom_id res chain seq x y z
N MET A 1 16.26 -18.93 -0.58
CA MET A 1 15.74 -18.23 -1.76
C MET A 1 14.72 -17.19 -1.35
N THR A 2 14.75 -16.05 -2.01
CA THR A 2 13.85 -14.97 -1.70
C THR A 2 12.60 -15.09 -2.57
N ASP A 3 11.43 -15.09 -1.95
CA ASP A 3 10.16 -15.16 -2.68
C ASP A 3 9.88 -13.85 -3.38
N SER A 4 9.23 -13.95 -4.52
CA SER A 4 8.84 -12.82 -5.33
C SER A 4 7.36 -12.96 -5.70
N TYR A 5 6.63 -11.85 -5.69
CA TYR A 5 5.19 -11.86 -5.93
C TYR A 5 4.85 -10.84 -7.01
N GLN A 6 3.95 -11.23 -7.89
CA GLN A 6 3.51 -10.39 -9.00
C GLN A 6 2.40 -9.44 -8.55
N GLY A 7 2.51 -8.18 -8.97
CA GLY A 7 1.47 -7.18 -8.79
C GLY A 7 1.07 -6.53 -10.10
N SER A 8 -0.10 -5.94 -10.11
CA SER A 8 -0.57 -5.20 -11.30
C SER A 8 -1.69 -4.23 -10.93
N CYS A 9 -1.90 -3.23 -11.79
CA CYS A 9 -3.10 -2.40 -11.74
C CYS A 9 -4.31 -3.21 -12.23
N PHE A 10 -5.49 -2.62 -12.12
CA PHE A 10 -6.74 -3.28 -12.47
C PHE A 10 -6.78 -3.74 -13.93
N CYS A 11 -6.31 -2.92 -14.87
CA CYS A 11 -6.32 -3.28 -16.31
C CYS A 11 -5.09 -4.09 -16.75
N GLY A 12 -4.07 -4.22 -15.92
CA GLY A 12 -2.85 -4.93 -16.25
C GLY A 12 -1.81 -4.14 -17.02
N ALA A 13 -2.08 -2.88 -17.38
CA ALA A 13 -1.12 -2.06 -18.12
C ALA A 13 0.17 -1.81 -17.34
N VAL A 14 0.06 -1.69 -16.00
CA VAL A 14 1.21 -1.57 -15.11
C VAL A 14 1.39 -2.88 -14.37
N GLN A 15 2.59 -3.44 -14.45
CA GLN A 15 2.94 -4.66 -13.72
C GLN A 15 4.22 -4.44 -12.93
N PHE A 16 4.32 -5.08 -11.78
CA PHE A 16 5.48 -4.95 -10.91
C PHE A 16 5.66 -6.22 -10.09
N THR A 17 6.80 -6.34 -9.43
CA THR A 17 7.06 -7.41 -8.48
C THR A 17 7.46 -6.82 -7.15
N VAL A 18 7.12 -7.54 -6.08
CA VAL A 18 7.66 -7.29 -4.74
C VAL A 18 8.45 -8.53 -4.34
N THR A 19 9.58 -8.32 -3.67
CA THR A 19 10.51 -9.41 -3.35
C THR A 19 10.85 -9.40 -1.86
N GLY A 20 10.83 -10.57 -1.25
CA GLY A 20 11.20 -10.74 0.15
C GLY A 20 10.03 -10.56 1.09
N GLU A 21 10.31 -9.97 2.23
CA GLU A 21 9.33 -9.73 3.28
C GLU A 21 9.07 -8.24 3.45
N PRO A 22 7.81 -7.83 3.64
CA PRO A 22 7.54 -6.44 3.96
C PRO A 22 8.04 -6.08 5.35
N ALA A 23 8.38 -4.80 5.53
CA ALA A 23 8.79 -4.28 6.84
C ALA A 23 7.63 -4.28 7.83
N ALA A 24 6.40 -4.10 7.33
CA ALA A 24 5.18 -4.13 8.14
C ALA A 24 3.97 -4.37 7.27
N MET A 25 2.92 -4.92 7.85
CA MET A 25 1.61 -5.09 7.21
C MET A 25 0.50 -4.83 8.21
N GLY A 26 -0.58 -4.25 7.74
CA GLY A 26 -1.72 -4.00 8.61
C GLY A 26 -2.80 -3.21 7.90
N TYR A 27 -3.65 -2.59 8.71
CA TYR A 27 -4.76 -1.77 8.23
C TYR A 27 -4.56 -0.33 8.67
N CYS A 28 -4.65 0.61 7.72
CA CYS A 28 -4.56 2.03 8.00
C CYS A 28 -5.96 2.65 7.92
N HIS A 29 -6.37 3.33 8.98
CA HIS A 29 -7.70 3.93 9.09
C HIS A 29 -7.68 5.44 8.88
N CYS A 30 -6.55 6.04 8.52
CA CYS A 30 -6.45 7.50 8.44
C CYS A 30 -7.36 8.06 7.35
N GLU A 31 -7.89 9.24 7.60
CA GLU A 31 -8.80 9.91 6.67
C GLU A 31 -8.18 10.09 5.29
N SER A 32 -6.90 10.44 5.24
CA SER A 32 -6.17 10.63 3.97
C SER A 32 -6.19 9.38 3.11
N CYS A 33 -5.84 8.22 3.69
CA CYS A 33 -5.84 6.95 2.96
C CYS A 33 -7.24 6.53 2.56
N ARG A 34 -8.22 6.72 3.44
CA ARG A 34 -9.62 6.40 3.14
C ARG A 34 -10.15 7.24 1.98
N HIS A 35 -9.85 8.53 2.01
CA HIS A 35 -10.32 9.46 0.98
C HIS A 35 -9.66 9.16 -0.37
N TRP A 36 -8.35 8.93 -0.37
CA TRP A 36 -7.62 8.57 -1.58
C TRP A 36 -8.13 7.27 -2.20
N SER A 37 -8.29 6.24 -1.40
CA SER A 37 -8.67 4.91 -1.87
C SER A 37 -10.18 4.72 -2.04
N ALA A 38 -10.98 5.70 -1.62
CA ALA A 38 -12.45 5.64 -1.65
C ALA A 38 -12.97 4.39 -0.93
N GLY A 39 -12.34 4.03 0.18
CA GLY A 39 -12.73 2.87 0.97
C GLY A 39 -12.67 3.15 2.46
N PRO A 40 -13.27 2.28 3.29
CA PRO A 40 -13.35 2.52 4.74
C PRO A 40 -12.05 2.23 5.47
N VAL A 41 -11.12 1.49 4.85
CA VAL A 41 -9.86 1.10 5.46
C VAL A 41 -8.89 0.71 4.33
N ASN A 42 -7.60 0.93 4.56
CA ASN A 42 -6.57 0.55 3.60
C ASN A 42 -5.74 -0.62 4.13
N ALA A 43 -5.69 -1.72 3.37
CA ALA A 43 -4.84 -2.86 3.68
C ALA A 43 -3.45 -2.60 3.10
N PHE A 44 -2.47 -2.34 3.96
CA PHE A 44 -1.14 -1.92 3.53
C PHE A 44 -0.07 -2.99 3.71
N THR A 45 0.92 -2.94 2.84
CA THR A 45 2.18 -3.68 2.99
C THR A 45 3.30 -2.69 2.73
N LEU A 46 4.23 -2.57 3.68
CA LEU A 46 5.33 -1.60 3.58
C LEU A 46 6.62 -2.31 3.18
N TRP A 47 7.23 -1.85 2.11
CA TRP A 47 8.43 -2.47 1.55
C TRP A 47 9.56 -1.48 1.42
N LYS A 48 10.79 -1.96 1.50
CA LYS A 48 11.94 -1.14 1.12
C LYS A 48 11.86 -0.85 -0.37
N PRO A 49 12.29 0.34 -0.83
CA PRO A 49 12.15 0.71 -2.25
C PRO A 49 12.77 -0.27 -3.23
N ASP A 50 13.90 -0.89 -2.88
CA ASP A 50 14.59 -1.86 -3.75
C ASP A 50 13.84 -3.19 -3.86
N ALA A 51 12.85 -3.44 -2.99
CA ALA A 51 12.03 -4.64 -3.07
C ALA A 51 10.87 -4.51 -4.06
N VAL A 52 10.57 -3.30 -4.53
CA VAL A 52 9.45 -3.04 -5.44
C VAL A 52 10.04 -2.67 -6.81
N ARG A 53 9.72 -3.47 -7.83
CA ARG A 53 10.25 -3.26 -9.16
C ARG A 53 9.13 -3.25 -10.20
N VAL A 54 8.97 -2.13 -10.90
CA VAL A 54 8.03 -2.03 -12.02
C VAL A 54 8.63 -2.77 -13.21
N THR A 55 7.90 -3.75 -13.73
CA THR A 55 8.35 -4.61 -14.83
C THR A 55 7.71 -4.26 -16.16
N GLN A 56 6.56 -3.58 -16.13
CA GLN A 56 5.84 -3.17 -17.34
C GLN A 56 5.01 -1.92 -17.06
N GLY A 57 4.97 -1.02 -18.03
CA GLY A 57 4.06 0.12 -17.99
C GLY A 57 4.48 1.25 -17.07
N ALA A 58 5.77 1.44 -16.80
CA ALA A 58 6.24 2.53 -15.95
C ALA A 58 5.76 3.91 -16.45
N ASP A 59 5.64 4.09 -17.76
CA ASP A 59 5.17 5.33 -18.37
C ASP A 59 3.66 5.55 -18.21
N HIS A 60 2.94 4.53 -17.76
CA HIS A 60 1.50 4.64 -17.46
C HIS A 60 1.24 4.97 -15.99
N ILE A 61 2.27 5.16 -15.18
CA ILE A 61 2.11 5.49 -13.77
C ILE A 61 1.95 6.99 -13.59
N GLY A 62 0.80 7.40 -13.04
CA GLY A 62 0.59 8.77 -12.60
C GLY A 62 1.02 8.92 -11.15
N THR A 63 1.38 10.14 -10.76
CA THR A 63 1.82 10.45 -9.41
C THR A 63 1.10 11.70 -8.92
N TYR A 64 0.56 11.64 -7.70
CA TYR A 64 -0.02 12.80 -7.05
C TYR A 64 0.60 13.00 -5.68
N ASN A 65 1.11 14.21 -5.44
CA ASN A 65 1.72 14.60 -4.18
C ASN A 65 0.86 15.63 -3.49
N LYS A 66 0.02 15.18 -2.54
CA LYS A 66 -0.72 16.12 -1.71
C LYS A 66 0.22 16.81 -0.73
N SER A 67 1.28 16.10 -0.33
CA SER A 67 2.34 16.62 0.53
C SER A 67 3.68 16.03 0.08
N PRO A 68 4.82 16.62 0.51
CA PRO A 68 6.13 16.04 0.20
C PRO A 68 6.36 14.67 0.85
N GLN A 69 5.52 14.27 1.80
CA GLN A 69 5.69 13.02 2.56
C GLN A 69 4.98 11.84 1.91
N SER A 70 4.17 12.06 0.87
CA SER A 70 3.42 11.00 0.21
C SER A 70 3.34 11.23 -1.28
N SER A 71 3.84 10.27 -2.05
CA SER A 71 3.69 10.24 -3.50
C SER A 71 2.75 9.09 -3.85
N ARG A 72 1.52 9.42 -4.18
CA ARG A 72 0.50 8.42 -4.48
C ARG A 72 0.52 8.08 -5.96
N ARG A 73 0.64 6.79 -6.26
CA ARG A 73 0.82 6.32 -7.64
C ARG A 73 -0.36 5.47 -8.09
N TRP A 74 -0.72 5.65 -9.33
CA TRP A 74 -1.92 5.06 -9.91
C TRP A 74 -1.73 4.84 -11.41
N CYS A 75 -2.54 3.95 -11.99
CA CYS A 75 -2.46 3.68 -13.42
C CYS A 75 -3.25 4.73 -14.19
N LYS A 76 -2.59 5.40 -15.13
CA LYS A 76 -3.25 6.42 -15.97
C LYS A 76 -4.22 5.81 -16.97
N VAL A 77 -4.16 4.51 -17.24
CA VAL A 77 -5.05 3.84 -18.18
C VAL A 77 -6.37 3.48 -17.50
N CYS A 78 -6.33 2.83 -16.34
CA CYS A 78 -7.56 2.37 -15.67
C CYS A 78 -7.93 3.16 -14.42
N GLY A 79 -7.04 4.00 -13.89
CA GLY A 79 -7.27 4.72 -12.65
C GLY A 79 -7.06 3.91 -11.38
N GLY A 80 -6.69 2.64 -11.50
CA GLY A 80 -6.47 1.78 -10.34
C GLY A 80 -5.26 2.23 -9.53
N HIS A 81 -5.38 2.18 -8.21
CA HIS A 81 -4.28 2.58 -7.32
C HIS A 81 -3.24 1.48 -7.25
N LEU A 82 -1.98 1.85 -7.11
CA LEU A 82 -0.87 0.91 -7.08
C LEU A 82 -0.16 0.92 -5.74
N PHE A 83 0.57 1.98 -5.47
CA PHE A 83 1.34 2.10 -4.25
C PHE A 83 1.61 3.56 -3.92
N THR A 84 2.08 3.79 -2.70
CA THR A 84 2.41 5.13 -2.21
C THR A 84 3.84 5.14 -1.68
N ASP A 85 4.66 6.03 -2.21
CA ASP A 85 6.00 6.27 -1.66
C ASP A 85 5.90 7.14 -0.41
N HIS A 86 6.57 6.70 0.65
CA HIS A 86 6.70 7.47 1.88
C HIS A 86 8.17 7.79 2.11
N PRO A 87 8.72 8.84 1.47
CA PRO A 87 10.15 9.13 1.59
C PRO A 87 10.62 9.42 3.02
N GLY A 88 9.72 9.94 3.87
CA GLY A 88 10.03 10.17 5.28
C GLY A 88 10.31 8.89 6.06
N PHE A 89 9.75 7.76 5.64
CA PHE A 89 9.99 6.46 6.24
C PHE A 89 11.01 5.62 5.47
N GLY A 90 11.30 6.00 4.22
CA GLY A 90 12.10 5.18 3.34
C GLY A 90 11.40 3.89 2.91
N LEU A 91 10.07 3.89 2.84
CA LEU A 91 9.26 2.72 2.53
C LEU A 91 8.22 3.02 1.46
N ILE A 92 7.80 1.98 0.76
CA ILE A 92 6.72 2.04 -0.23
C ILE A 92 5.55 1.21 0.30
N ASP A 93 4.38 1.82 0.39
CA ASP A 93 3.14 1.12 0.76
C ASP A 93 2.52 0.56 -0.53
N VAL A 94 2.53 -0.77 -0.66
CA VAL A 94 1.86 -1.46 -1.76
C VAL A 94 0.53 -1.98 -1.23
N TYR A 95 -0.57 -1.61 -1.87
CA TYR A 95 -1.88 -2.11 -1.47
C TYR A 95 -1.93 -3.62 -1.59
N ALA A 96 -2.38 -4.31 -0.54
CA ALA A 96 -2.43 -5.77 -0.54
C ALA A 96 -3.27 -6.30 -1.71
N ALA A 97 -4.32 -5.59 -2.09
CA ALA A 97 -5.23 -6.00 -3.14
C ALA A 97 -4.58 -6.09 -4.53
N VAL A 98 -3.49 -5.35 -4.76
CA VAL A 98 -2.83 -5.36 -6.08
C VAL A 98 -1.67 -6.37 -6.17
N ILE A 99 -1.44 -7.13 -5.11
CA ILE A 99 -0.51 -8.27 -5.09
C ILE A 99 -1.27 -9.51 -4.61
N PRO A 100 -2.24 -10.00 -5.39
CA PRO A 100 -3.20 -11.01 -4.89
C PRO A 100 -2.58 -12.34 -4.51
N GLY A 101 -1.42 -12.69 -5.08
CA GLY A 101 -0.71 -13.93 -4.71
C GLY A 101 0.12 -13.83 -3.44
N PHE A 102 0.24 -12.64 -2.87
CA PHE A 102 1.01 -12.45 -1.65
C PHE A 102 0.21 -12.91 -0.43
N PRO A 103 0.83 -13.70 0.49
CA PRO A 103 0.13 -14.15 1.70
C PRO A 103 0.04 -13.00 2.72
N TYR A 104 -1.00 -12.21 2.59
CA TYR A 104 -1.22 -11.04 3.44
C TYR A 104 -1.57 -11.47 4.86
N ARG A 105 -0.75 -11.06 5.84
CA ARG A 105 -0.92 -11.36 7.25
C ARG A 105 -0.84 -10.08 8.07
N PRO A 106 -1.93 -9.33 8.15
CA PRO A 106 -1.93 -8.07 8.88
C PRO A 106 -1.63 -8.30 10.36
N ALA A 107 -0.81 -7.43 10.93
CA ALA A 107 -0.39 -7.55 12.32
C ALA A 107 -0.91 -6.43 13.22
N VAL A 108 -1.46 -5.35 12.64
CA VAL A 108 -1.78 -4.15 13.42
C VAL A 108 -2.79 -3.28 12.66
N HIS A 109 -3.56 -2.51 13.41
CA HIS A 109 -4.33 -1.38 12.87
C HIS A 109 -3.62 -0.10 13.30
N VAL A 110 -3.38 0.81 12.34
CA VAL A 110 -2.76 2.11 12.63
C VAL A 110 -3.75 3.24 12.36
N HIS A 111 -3.53 4.39 12.98
CA HIS A 111 -4.44 5.55 12.91
C HIS A 111 -5.88 5.17 13.25
N TYR A 112 -6.05 4.25 14.21
CA TYR A 112 -7.37 3.73 14.56
C TYR A 112 -8.27 4.78 15.21
N GLN A 113 -7.68 5.85 15.75
CA GLN A 113 -8.47 6.97 16.27
C GLN A 113 -9.32 7.65 15.19
N GLU A 114 -8.96 7.46 13.91
CA GLU A 114 -9.69 8.01 12.77
C GLU A 114 -10.64 6.99 12.12
N THR A 115 -10.82 5.83 12.73
CA THR A 115 -11.57 4.74 12.10
C THR A 115 -13.05 5.08 11.89
N VAL A 116 -13.58 4.61 10.77
CA VAL A 116 -15.02 4.64 10.48
C VAL A 116 -15.59 3.21 10.44
N LEU A 117 -14.73 2.22 10.65
CA LEU A 117 -15.12 0.82 10.59
C LEU A 117 -14.42 0.07 11.73
N HIS A 118 -15.20 -0.29 12.76
CA HIS A 118 -14.65 -1.03 13.90
C HIS A 118 -14.49 -2.50 13.54
N ILE A 119 -13.26 -2.98 13.53
CA ILE A 119 -12.93 -4.35 13.15
C ILE A 119 -12.53 -5.14 14.39
N ARG A 120 -13.23 -6.26 14.63
CA ARG A 120 -12.97 -7.15 15.77
C ARG A 120 -12.20 -8.37 15.27
N ASP A 121 -10.87 -8.29 15.31
CA ASP A 121 -9.99 -9.35 14.81
C ASP A 121 -8.89 -9.72 15.79
N GLY A 122 -8.90 -9.12 17.00
CA GLY A 122 -7.87 -9.40 18.01
C GLY A 122 -6.53 -8.74 17.76
N LEU A 123 -6.36 -8.01 16.66
CA LEU A 123 -5.10 -7.32 16.38
C LEU A 123 -4.98 -6.03 17.21
N PRO A 124 -3.76 -5.63 17.57
CA PRO A 124 -3.54 -4.35 18.25
C PRO A 124 -4.07 -3.18 17.42
N LYS A 125 -4.65 -2.20 18.11
CA LYS A 125 -5.18 -1.00 17.47
C LYS A 125 -4.44 0.21 18.01
N MET A 126 -3.56 0.76 17.19
CA MET A 126 -2.74 1.92 17.54
C MET A 126 -3.48 3.19 17.19
N LYS A 127 -3.43 4.20 18.08
CA LYS A 127 -4.03 5.50 17.79
C LYS A 127 -3.39 6.12 16.55
N ASP A 128 -2.06 6.07 16.48
CA ASP A 128 -1.25 6.58 15.39
C ASP A 128 -0.47 5.45 14.73
N VAL A 129 0.80 5.67 14.44
CA VAL A 129 1.69 4.65 13.90
C VAL A 129 2.66 4.20 14.99
N PRO A 130 3.16 2.96 14.91
CA PRO A 130 4.23 2.53 15.80
C PRO A 130 5.48 3.39 15.58
N LYS A 131 6.18 3.70 16.67
CA LYS A 131 7.40 4.51 16.61
C LYS A 131 8.64 3.64 16.73
#